data_21e745d6709ccba6496c443f05145a0f
#
_entry.id   21e745d6709ccba6496c443f05145a0f
#
_cell.length_a   1.000
_cell.length_b   1.000
_cell.length_c   1.000
_cell.angle_alpha   90.00
_cell.angle_beta   90.00
_cell.angle_gamma   90.00
#
_symmetry.space_group_name_H-M   'P 1'
#
loop_
_entity.id
_entity.type
_entity.pdbx_description
1 polymer ?
#
loop_
_entity_poly.entity_id
_entity_poly.type
_entity_poly.pdbx_seq_one_letter_code
_entity_poly.pdbx_strand_id
1 'polypeptide(L)'
;IGRGSKVDNLVQVGHNCDVGEDAILVAQVGISGSCRIGSRAILAGQVGVADHVTIGEGAILVAQAGVPSDIPAGEVWGGMPSRPMAEARRIWAAERLLPALVRRVRTLEKRLEELERRRA
;
A
#
# COMPACT_ATOMS: atom_id res chain seq x y z
N ILE A 1 -6.41 -15.37 17.23
CA ILE A 1 -7.39 -14.51 16.54
C ILE A 1 -8.44 -14.07 17.52
N GLY A 2 -8.63 -12.77 17.64
CA GLY A 2 -9.51 -12.15 18.60
C GLY A 2 -11.01 -12.37 18.32
N ARG A 3 -11.80 -12.13 19.35
CA ARG A 3 -13.25 -12.29 19.32
C ARG A 3 -13.88 -11.35 18.28
N GLY A 4 -14.91 -11.81 17.59
CA GLY A 4 -15.63 -11.02 16.59
C GLY A 4 -14.92 -10.85 15.25
N SER A 5 -13.68 -11.30 15.14
CA SER A 5 -12.95 -11.19 13.88
C SER A 5 -13.53 -12.10 12.81
N LYS A 6 -13.52 -11.60 11.57
CA LYS A 6 -14.04 -12.31 10.38
C LYS A 6 -12.88 -12.66 9.45
N VAL A 7 -12.79 -13.93 9.12
CA VAL A 7 -11.74 -14.44 8.22
C VAL A 7 -12.42 -15.10 7.03
N ASP A 8 -12.20 -14.55 5.86
CA ASP A 8 -12.80 -15.01 4.61
C ASP A 8 -12.00 -16.16 3.99
N ASN A 9 -12.37 -16.57 2.79
CA ASN A 9 -11.80 -17.73 2.12
C ASN A 9 -10.33 -17.52 1.72
N LEU A 10 -9.56 -18.59 1.80
CA LEU A 10 -8.16 -18.64 1.36
C LEU A 10 -7.23 -17.64 2.08
N VAL A 11 -7.58 -17.24 3.29
CA VAL A 11 -6.71 -16.41 4.14
C VAL A 11 -5.62 -17.29 4.75
N GLN A 12 -4.39 -16.85 4.65
CA GLN A 12 -3.24 -17.46 5.31
C GLN A 12 -2.77 -16.59 6.46
N VAL A 13 -2.76 -17.12 7.67
CA VAL A 13 -2.17 -16.48 8.84
C VAL A 13 -0.93 -17.27 9.23
N GLY A 14 0.22 -16.62 9.19
CA GLY A 14 1.50 -17.24 9.50
C GLY A 14 1.67 -17.59 10.97
N HIS A 15 2.78 -18.24 11.29
CA HIS A 15 3.12 -18.62 12.64
C HIS A 15 3.31 -17.39 13.56
N ASN A 16 3.00 -17.56 14.85
CA ASN A 16 3.20 -16.51 15.87
C ASN A 16 2.51 -15.17 15.57
N CYS A 17 1.45 -15.19 14.78
CA CYS A 17 0.65 -13.99 14.52
C CYS A 17 -0.39 -13.80 15.61
N ASP A 18 -0.61 -12.53 15.97
CA ASP A 18 -1.68 -12.12 16.86
C ASP A 18 -2.66 -11.23 16.10
N VAL A 19 -3.91 -11.63 16.05
CA VAL A 19 -4.99 -10.87 15.42
C VAL A 19 -5.94 -10.39 16.49
N GLY A 20 -6.14 -9.09 16.59
CA GLY A 20 -7.00 -8.46 17.56
C GLY A 20 -8.48 -8.78 17.37
N GLU A 21 -9.33 -8.11 18.16
CA GLU A 21 -10.78 -8.29 18.11
C GLU A 21 -11.40 -7.53 16.93
N ASP A 22 -12.52 -8.05 16.43
CA ASP A 22 -13.32 -7.42 15.37
C ASP A 22 -12.53 -7.04 14.10
N ALA A 23 -11.41 -7.72 13.84
CA ALA A 23 -10.64 -7.54 12.62
C ALA A 23 -11.34 -8.22 11.44
N ILE A 24 -11.15 -7.69 10.24
CA ILE A 24 -11.70 -8.26 9.01
C ILE A 24 -10.55 -8.61 8.06
N LEU A 25 -10.41 -9.89 7.78
CA LEU A 25 -9.45 -10.41 6.82
C LEU A 25 -10.21 -10.94 5.61
N VAL A 26 -10.20 -10.16 4.52
CA VAL A 26 -10.96 -10.47 3.31
C VAL A 26 -10.25 -11.59 2.51
N ALA A 27 -10.89 -12.12 1.49
CA ALA A 27 -10.40 -13.27 0.74
C ALA A 27 -8.95 -13.11 0.24
N GLN A 28 -8.20 -14.19 0.36
CA GLN A 28 -6.81 -14.30 -0.11
C GLN A 28 -5.81 -13.35 0.58
N VAL A 29 -6.13 -12.82 1.76
CA VAL A 29 -5.16 -12.10 2.57
C VAL A 29 -4.07 -13.07 3.03
N GLY A 30 -2.82 -12.66 2.86
CA GLY A 30 -1.65 -13.40 3.33
C GLY A 30 -0.90 -12.61 4.41
N ILE A 31 -0.79 -13.18 5.60
CA ILE A 31 -0.05 -12.59 6.71
C ILE A 31 1.14 -13.49 7.03
N SER A 32 2.34 -12.95 6.85
CA SER A 32 3.57 -13.68 7.17
C SER A 32 3.78 -13.83 8.66
N GLY A 33 4.78 -14.59 9.07
CA GLY A 33 5.00 -14.92 10.48
C GLY A 33 5.27 -13.72 11.38
N SER A 34 4.92 -13.86 12.65
CA SER A 34 5.23 -12.90 13.72
C SER A 34 4.64 -11.51 13.53
N CYS A 35 3.50 -11.41 12.86
CA CYS A 35 2.78 -10.15 12.67
C CYS A 35 1.76 -9.91 13.79
N ARG A 36 1.45 -8.64 14.01
CA ARG A 36 0.39 -8.19 14.89
C ARG A 36 -0.63 -7.38 14.09
N ILE A 37 -1.88 -7.81 14.14
CA ILE A 37 -3.00 -7.12 13.49
C ILE A 37 -3.87 -6.52 14.58
N GLY A 38 -3.96 -5.20 14.60
CA GLY A 38 -4.71 -4.48 15.61
C GLY A 38 -6.23 -4.76 15.55
N SER A 39 -6.91 -4.54 16.64
CA SER A 39 -8.36 -4.66 16.69
C SER A 39 -9.03 -3.74 15.67
N ARG A 40 -10.13 -4.19 15.09
CA ARG A 40 -10.90 -3.46 14.07
C ARG A 40 -10.12 -3.10 12.81
N ALA A 41 -8.93 -3.66 12.60
CA ALA A 41 -8.21 -3.51 11.34
C ALA A 41 -8.95 -4.23 10.21
N ILE A 42 -8.89 -3.66 9.02
CA ILE A 42 -9.49 -4.22 7.81
C ILE A 42 -8.40 -4.45 6.77
N LEU A 43 -8.16 -5.70 6.42
CA LEU A 43 -7.27 -6.07 5.33
C LEU A 43 -8.15 -6.54 4.18
N ALA A 44 -8.26 -5.72 3.14
CA ALA A 44 -9.08 -6.01 1.97
C ALA A 44 -8.50 -7.15 1.12
N GLY A 45 -9.20 -7.56 0.09
CA GLY A 45 -8.83 -8.74 -0.69
C GLY A 45 -7.40 -8.73 -1.23
N GLN A 46 -6.71 -9.85 -1.09
CA GLN A 46 -5.36 -10.07 -1.61
C GLN A 46 -4.28 -9.16 -0.99
N VAL A 47 -4.51 -8.58 0.17
CA VAL A 47 -3.46 -7.86 0.90
C VAL A 47 -2.39 -8.84 1.35
N GLY A 48 -1.14 -8.50 1.11
CA GLY A 48 0.02 -9.26 1.58
C GLY A 48 0.80 -8.48 2.64
N VAL A 49 1.07 -9.12 3.78
CA VAL A 49 1.81 -8.51 4.90
C VAL A 49 3.12 -9.25 5.11
N ALA A 50 4.22 -8.51 5.07
CA ALA A 50 5.55 -9.04 5.34
C ALA A 50 5.68 -9.49 6.80
N ASP A 51 6.69 -10.28 7.09
CA ASP A 51 6.95 -10.77 8.44
C ASP A 51 7.29 -9.64 9.43
N HIS A 52 6.98 -9.88 10.70
CA HIS A 52 7.27 -8.94 11.82
C HIS A 52 6.64 -7.55 11.67
N VAL A 53 5.55 -7.43 10.93
CA VAL A 53 4.82 -6.17 10.73
C VAL A 53 3.71 -6.03 11.76
N THR A 54 3.52 -4.81 12.24
CA THR A 54 2.40 -4.42 13.09
C THR A 54 1.43 -3.53 12.32
N ILE A 55 0.19 -3.97 12.20
CA ILE A 55 -0.92 -3.18 11.66
C ILE A 55 -1.66 -2.56 12.83
N GLY A 56 -1.73 -1.24 12.87
CA GLY A 56 -2.36 -0.51 13.97
C GLY A 56 -3.87 -0.73 14.06
N GLU A 57 -4.43 -0.46 15.25
CA GLU A 57 -5.85 -0.59 15.52
C GLU A 57 -6.67 0.29 14.56
N GLY A 58 -7.72 -0.28 13.96
CA GLY A 58 -8.60 0.44 13.05
C GLY A 58 -7.97 0.82 11.70
N ALA A 59 -6.75 0.40 11.43
CA ALA A 59 -6.11 0.63 10.13
C ALA A 59 -6.84 -0.13 9.01
N ILE A 60 -6.87 0.47 7.82
CA ILE A 60 -7.49 -0.13 6.64
C ILE A 60 -6.45 -0.26 5.54
N LEU A 61 -6.28 -1.47 5.04
CA LEU A 61 -5.46 -1.73 3.86
C LEU A 61 -6.37 -2.03 2.68
N VAL A 62 -6.25 -1.25 1.61
CA VAL A 62 -7.05 -1.45 0.41
C VAL A 62 -6.62 -2.71 -0.35
N ALA A 63 -7.49 -3.22 -1.20
CA ALA A 63 -7.23 -4.46 -1.93
C ALA A 63 -5.87 -4.45 -2.65
N GLN A 64 -5.20 -5.60 -2.60
CA GLN A 64 -3.91 -5.84 -3.24
C GLN A 64 -2.74 -5.01 -2.68
N ALA A 65 -2.91 -4.34 -1.54
CA ALA A 65 -1.79 -3.64 -0.91
C ALA A 65 -0.68 -4.61 -0.50
N GLY A 66 0.55 -4.24 -0.77
CA GLY A 66 1.74 -4.92 -0.26
C GLY A 66 2.32 -4.16 0.92
N VAL A 67 2.42 -4.79 2.08
CA VAL A 67 2.76 -4.14 3.34
C VAL A 67 4.13 -4.60 3.84
N PRO A 68 5.22 -3.86 3.55
CA PRO A 68 6.56 -4.24 3.99
C PRO A 68 6.92 -3.72 5.37
N SER A 69 6.17 -2.79 5.94
CA SER A 69 6.47 -2.12 7.22
C SER A 69 5.20 -1.79 8.00
N ASP A 70 5.37 -1.37 9.25
CA ASP A 70 4.28 -1.08 10.16
C ASP A 70 3.29 -0.03 9.62
N ILE A 71 2.02 -0.21 9.94
CA ILE A 71 0.93 0.69 9.54
C ILE A 71 0.39 1.36 10.80
N PRO A 72 0.33 2.71 10.83
CA PRO A 72 -0.21 3.44 11.97
C PRO A 72 -1.71 3.15 12.18
N ALA A 73 -2.14 3.24 13.43
CA ALA A 73 -3.55 3.07 13.79
C ALA A 73 -4.45 4.10 13.09
N GLY A 74 -5.62 3.66 12.66
CA GLY A 74 -6.66 4.51 12.08
C GLY A 74 -6.38 5.03 10.67
N GLU A 75 -5.24 4.70 10.07
CA GLU A 75 -4.89 5.18 8.73
C GLU A 75 -5.34 4.22 7.64
N VAL A 76 -5.55 4.77 6.45
CA VAL A 76 -5.89 4.00 5.23
C VAL A 76 -4.69 4.03 4.28
N TRP A 77 -4.16 2.86 3.99
CA TRP A 77 -2.99 2.69 3.12
C TRP A 77 -3.30 1.77 1.93
N GLY A 78 -2.55 1.96 0.85
CA GLY A 78 -2.70 1.13 -0.35
C GLY A 78 -1.48 1.17 -1.24
N GLY A 79 -1.49 0.32 -2.25
CA GLY A 79 -0.42 0.19 -3.23
C GLY A 79 0.65 -0.83 -2.83
N MET A 80 1.65 -0.96 -3.67
CA MET A 80 2.81 -1.82 -3.45
C MET A 80 4.10 -1.05 -3.82
N PRO A 81 4.98 -0.71 -2.88
CA PRO A 81 4.80 -0.78 -1.42
C PRO A 81 3.67 0.13 -0.94
N SER A 82 3.01 -0.27 0.13
CA SER A 82 1.86 0.49 0.64
C SER A 82 2.26 1.89 1.11
N ARG A 83 1.36 2.83 0.86
CA ARG A 83 1.50 4.25 1.19
C ARG A 83 0.18 4.79 1.71
N PRO A 84 0.17 5.90 2.46
CA PRO A 84 -1.08 6.61 2.77
C PRO A 84 -1.89 6.86 1.50
N MET A 85 -3.19 6.68 1.56
CA MET A 85 -4.03 6.71 0.34
C MET A 85 -3.95 8.04 -0.44
N ALA A 86 -3.84 9.17 0.25
CA ALA A 86 -3.70 10.46 -0.44
C ALA A 86 -2.45 10.50 -1.33
N GLU A 87 -1.33 9.96 -0.82
CA GLU A 87 -0.08 9.86 -1.58
C GLU A 87 -0.20 8.82 -2.71
N ALA A 88 -0.74 7.65 -2.43
CA ALA A 88 -0.94 6.59 -3.42
C ALA A 88 -1.78 7.07 -4.61
N ARG A 89 -2.86 7.77 -4.35
CA ARG A 89 -3.73 8.33 -5.42
C ARG A 89 -2.98 9.33 -6.31
N ARG A 90 -2.15 10.17 -5.73
CA ARG A 90 -1.32 11.12 -6.50
C ARG A 90 -0.31 10.39 -7.38
N ILE A 91 0.33 9.36 -6.86
CA ILE A 91 1.28 8.54 -7.60
C ILE A 91 0.58 7.82 -8.75
N TRP A 92 -0.55 7.17 -8.51
CA TRP A 92 -1.30 6.47 -9.56
C TRP A 92 -1.80 7.42 -10.64
N ALA A 93 -2.25 8.62 -10.27
CA ALA A 93 -2.61 9.65 -11.25
C ALA A 93 -1.41 10.08 -12.09
N ALA A 94 -0.26 10.28 -11.47
CA ALA A 94 0.98 10.65 -12.16
C ALA A 94 1.49 9.54 -13.10
N GLU A 95 1.39 8.28 -12.70
CA GLU A 95 1.78 7.14 -13.54
C GLU A 95 1.11 7.16 -14.91
N ARG A 96 -0.17 7.52 -14.96
CA ARG A 96 -0.91 7.62 -16.24
C ARG A 96 -0.36 8.70 -17.16
N LEU A 97 0.26 9.73 -16.60
CA LEU A 97 0.80 10.87 -17.32
C LEU A 97 2.27 10.69 -17.71
N LEU A 98 2.95 9.67 -17.18
CA LEU A 98 4.39 9.48 -17.40
C LEU A 98 4.79 9.44 -18.87
N PRO A 99 4.13 8.71 -19.80
CA PRO A 99 4.55 8.71 -21.20
C PRO A 99 4.50 10.11 -21.83
N ALA A 100 3.47 10.89 -21.54
CA ALA A 100 3.35 12.25 -22.04
C ALA A 100 4.37 13.18 -21.40
N LEU A 101 4.62 13.04 -20.09
CA LEU A 101 5.62 13.81 -19.36
C LEU A 101 7.04 13.55 -19.90
N VAL A 102 7.39 12.31 -20.17
CA VAL A 102 8.69 11.96 -20.77
C VAL A 102 8.89 12.67 -22.11
N ARG A 103 7.87 12.69 -22.96
CA ARG A 103 7.93 13.42 -24.25
C ARG A 103 8.09 14.93 -24.05
N ARG A 104 7.34 15.51 -23.12
CA ARG A 104 7.43 16.95 -22.79
C ARG A 104 8.80 17.33 -22.27
N VAL A 105 9.37 16.53 -21.38
CA VAL A 105 10.72 16.77 -20.86
C VAL A 105 11.74 16.78 -21.99
N ARG A 106 11.72 15.79 -22.88
CA ARG A 106 12.61 15.74 -24.04
C ARG A 106 12.48 16.96 -24.96
N THR A 107 11.25 17.42 -25.17
CA THR A 107 11.00 18.63 -25.98
C THR A 107 11.55 19.87 -25.29
N LEU A 108 11.36 19.99 -23.99
CA LEU A 108 11.87 21.13 -23.21
C LEU A 108 13.40 21.15 -23.17
N GLU A 109 14.03 20.00 -23.02
CA GLU A 109 15.49 19.88 -23.09
C GLU A 109 16.05 20.36 -24.43
N LYS A 110 15.44 19.96 -25.54
CA LYS A 110 15.82 20.43 -26.88
C LYS A 110 15.67 21.94 -27.03
N ARG A 111 14.57 22.51 -26.55
CA ARG A 111 14.36 23.98 -26.59
C ARG A 111 15.39 24.71 -25.76
N LEU A 112 15.72 24.17 -24.61
CA LEU A 112 16.74 24.75 -23.74
C LEU A 112 18.11 24.76 -24.42
N GLU A 113 18.51 23.64 -25.01
CA GLU A 113 19.77 23.54 -25.79
C GLU A 113 19.80 24.53 -26.93
N GLU A 114 18.72 24.71 -27.67
CA GLU A 114 18.61 25.68 -28.76
C GLU A 114 18.76 27.11 -28.25
N LEU A 115 18.10 27.46 -27.13
CA LEU A 115 18.22 28.78 -26.53
C LEU A 115 19.63 29.05 -26.00
N GLU A 116 20.29 28.08 -25.40
CA GLU A 116 21.68 28.20 -24.97
C GLU A 116 22.63 28.41 -26.13
N ARG A 117 22.44 27.71 -27.24
CA ARG A 117 23.24 27.91 -28.47
C ARG A 117 23.07 29.31 -29.05
N ARG A 118 21.87 29.89 -29.02
CA ARG A 118 21.60 31.25 -29.48
C ARG A 118 22.25 32.33 -28.64
N ARG A 119 22.55 32.02 -27.38
CA ARG A 119 23.23 32.94 -26.45
C ARG A 119 24.76 32.93 -26.58
N ALA A 120 25.29 31.89 -27.17
CA ALA A 120 26.74 31.74 -27.36
C ALA A 120 27.25 32.56 -28.53
#